data_5ffc0d343654699645707e3a12cfe9cf
#
_entry.id   5ffc0d343654699645707e3a12cfe9cf
#
_cell.length_a   1.000
_cell.length_b   1.000
_cell.length_c   1.000
_cell.angle_alpha   90.00
_cell.angle_beta   90.00
_cell.angle_gamma   90.00
#
_symmetry.space_group_name_H-M   'P 1'
#
loop_
_entity.id
_entity.type
_entity.pdbx_description
1 polymer ?
#
loop_
_entity_poly.entity_id
_entity_poly.type
_entity_poly.pdbx_seq_one_letter_code
_entity_poly.pdbx_strand_id
1 'polypeptide(L)'
;SEGSSITLGKNGKLTLALQNFGSKTARNVKLNFKLPNNVFTTDVPEMTIDSIAPGDVATLDYGFLVNKRFDGDSIAVMVSVSEDSRSSYLSEAYKVKVGEYLTASSTIKIDGAVRKAVDLKNVSLGLNTELLQDIPVGAVNRHRYALIIGNEDYSITGANAEINVPYAVNDAMVFREYCVRTFGVPDGQLKVVPNATAGMMHEQLDWLVNMASTDPEAELIFYYSGHGNNDEATKEPYLLPVDITGKNIRLGISLADLYKRLATYPIKGAYVFLDACFSGGYKSAAPLLAQKGVRVVPKVGLPQGHTLSFSSSSGDQTSSVYHDKKQGYYTYFLVKCIKDAK
;
A
#
# COMPACT_ATOMS: atom_id res chain seq x y z
N SER A 1 -25.13 16.25 10.19
CA SER A 1 -24.86 15.00 9.49
C SER A 1 -25.45 13.84 10.26
N GLU A 2 -26.57 13.31 9.80
CA GLU A 2 -27.19 12.11 10.35
C GLU A 2 -26.48 10.87 9.77
N GLY A 3 -25.94 10.12 10.58
CA GLY A 3 -25.06 9.09 10.80
C GLY A 3 -25.09 7.88 9.89
N SER A 4 -23.99 7.60 9.19
CA SER A 4 -23.60 6.24 8.87
C SER A 4 -22.85 5.65 10.06
N SER A 5 -23.31 4.51 10.57
CA SER A 5 -22.62 3.79 11.64
C SER A 5 -21.73 2.71 11.04
N ILE A 6 -20.57 2.49 11.65
CA ILE A 6 -19.59 1.48 11.23
C ILE A 6 -19.63 0.31 12.19
N THR A 7 -19.68 -0.90 11.65
CA THR A 7 -19.68 -2.15 12.42
C THR A 7 -18.24 -2.55 12.78
N LEU A 8 -18.01 -2.97 14.01
CA LEU A 8 -16.73 -3.49 14.48
C LEU A 8 -16.27 -4.68 13.63
N GLY A 9 -14.99 -4.69 13.26
CA GLY A 9 -14.41 -5.71 12.39
C GLY A 9 -14.74 -5.55 10.90
N LYS A 10 -15.36 -4.44 10.50
CA LYS A 10 -15.66 -4.10 9.11
C LYS A 10 -14.84 -2.90 8.65
N ASN A 11 -14.59 -2.84 7.35
CA ASN A 11 -13.98 -1.66 6.72
C ASN A 11 -14.99 -0.52 6.72
N GLY A 12 -14.51 0.65 7.08
CA GLY A 12 -15.20 1.91 6.93
C GLY A 12 -14.57 2.74 5.83
N LYS A 13 -15.34 3.66 5.27
CA LYS A 13 -14.88 4.61 4.27
C LYS A 13 -15.36 6.00 4.64
N LEU A 14 -14.44 6.96 4.68
CA LEU A 14 -14.72 8.37 4.87
C LEU A 14 -14.54 9.07 3.52
N THR A 15 -15.61 9.65 2.98
CA THR A 15 -15.53 10.49 1.79
C THR A 15 -15.40 11.94 2.22
N LEU A 16 -14.33 12.60 1.82
CA LEU A 16 -14.04 14.00 2.09
C LEU A 16 -14.22 14.84 0.83
N ALA A 17 -14.80 16.02 0.98
CA ALA A 17 -14.86 17.03 -0.05
C ALA A 17 -14.06 18.26 0.41
N LEU A 18 -13.09 18.68 -0.37
CA LEU A 18 -12.27 19.87 -0.14
C LEU A 18 -12.63 20.94 -1.17
N GLN A 19 -13.03 22.11 -0.69
CA GLN A 19 -13.29 23.24 -1.58
C GLN A 19 -12.23 24.33 -1.41
N ASN A 20 -11.69 24.84 -2.51
CA ASN A 20 -10.80 25.97 -2.49
C ASN A 20 -11.60 27.28 -2.54
N PHE A 21 -11.79 27.94 -1.40
CA PHE A 21 -12.43 29.26 -1.29
C PHE A 21 -11.45 30.42 -1.56
N GLY A 22 -10.17 30.12 -1.77
CA GLY A 22 -9.16 31.14 -2.05
C GLY A 22 -9.26 31.70 -3.48
N SER A 23 -8.56 32.79 -3.71
CA SER A 23 -8.43 33.43 -5.03
C SER A 23 -7.31 32.85 -5.89
N LYS A 24 -6.49 31.95 -5.37
CA LYS A 24 -5.36 31.29 -6.04
C LYS A 24 -5.54 29.79 -6.04
N THR A 25 -4.95 29.11 -7.04
CA THR A 25 -4.91 27.66 -7.08
C THR A 25 -4.08 27.14 -5.90
N ALA A 26 -4.68 26.31 -5.06
CA ALA A 26 -3.97 25.55 -4.03
C ALA A 26 -3.15 24.44 -4.72
N ARG A 27 -1.88 24.27 -4.35
CA ARG A 27 -0.97 23.28 -4.94
C ARG A 27 -0.40 22.36 -3.87
N ASN A 28 -0.12 21.12 -4.26
CA ASN A 28 0.43 20.10 -3.37
C ASN A 28 -0.38 20.00 -2.05
N VAL A 29 -1.70 19.93 -2.18
CA VAL A 29 -2.61 19.88 -1.02
C VAL A 29 -2.47 18.52 -0.36
N LYS A 30 -1.88 18.48 0.83
CA LYS A 30 -1.63 17.27 1.60
C LYS A 30 -2.68 17.10 2.69
N LEU A 31 -3.23 15.90 2.77
CA LEU A 31 -4.14 15.48 3.82
C LEU A 31 -3.49 14.41 4.66
N ASN A 32 -3.31 14.69 5.94
CA ASN A 32 -2.80 13.73 6.92
C ASN A 32 -3.94 13.25 7.80
N PHE A 33 -4.05 11.92 7.95
CA PHE A 33 -5.09 11.27 8.72
C PHE A 33 -4.49 10.66 9.99
N LYS A 34 -5.08 11.01 11.13
CA LYS A 34 -4.75 10.39 12.41
C LYS A 34 -5.97 9.67 12.97
N LEU A 35 -5.82 8.38 13.14
CA LEU A 35 -6.84 7.48 13.66
C LEU A 35 -6.63 7.20 15.16
N PRO A 36 -7.68 6.94 15.94
CA PRO A 36 -7.54 6.51 17.32
C PRO A 36 -7.05 5.06 17.42
N ASN A 37 -6.67 4.65 18.63
CA ASN A 37 -6.26 3.27 18.90
C ASN A 37 -7.33 2.26 18.45
N ASN A 38 -6.91 1.10 17.96
CA ASN A 38 -7.78 0.04 17.44
C ASN A 38 -8.59 0.41 16.19
N VAL A 39 -8.21 1.50 15.50
CA VAL A 39 -8.67 1.85 14.16
C VAL A 39 -7.45 1.94 13.25
N PHE A 40 -7.45 1.18 12.17
CA PHE A 40 -6.30 1.05 11.28
C PHE A 40 -6.66 1.58 9.90
N THR A 41 -5.74 2.32 9.27
CA THR A 41 -5.94 2.72 7.89
C THR A 41 -5.88 1.51 6.96
N THR A 42 -6.73 1.50 5.95
CA THR A 42 -6.62 0.61 4.78
C THR A 42 -6.04 1.36 3.58
N ASP A 43 -5.77 2.65 3.75
CA ASP A 43 -5.16 3.55 2.78
C ASP A 43 -3.84 4.13 3.33
N VAL A 44 -3.21 5.01 2.55
CA VAL A 44 -2.01 5.72 2.99
C VAL A 44 -2.36 6.78 4.06
N PRO A 45 -1.51 6.99 5.07
CA PRO A 45 -1.78 7.98 6.12
C PRO A 45 -1.72 9.44 5.63
N GLU A 46 -1.04 9.71 4.52
CA GLU A 46 -1.00 11.00 3.84
C GLU A 46 -1.47 10.86 2.40
N MET A 47 -2.41 11.71 1.98
CA MET A 47 -2.87 11.81 0.60
C MET A 47 -2.55 13.19 0.05
N THR A 48 -2.18 13.28 -1.24
CA THR A 48 -1.85 14.55 -1.90
C THR A 48 -2.75 14.80 -3.09
N ILE A 49 -3.25 16.02 -3.21
CA ILE A 49 -3.97 16.53 -4.39
C ILE A 49 -3.06 17.55 -5.05
N ASP A 50 -2.72 17.34 -6.33
CA ASP A 50 -1.76 18.20 -7.05
C ASP A 50 -2.19 19.65 -7.08
N SER A 51 -3.47 19.91 -7.35
CA SER A 51 -4.02 21.26 -7.32
C SER A 51 -5.55 21.29 -7.22
N ILE A 52 -6.06 22.36 -6.58
CA ILE A 52 -7.48 22.70 -6.54
C ILE A 52 -7.59 24.15 -6.99
N ALA A 53 -8.25 24.42 -8.13
CA ALA A 53 -8.44 25.77 -8.61
C ALA A 53 -9.42 26.57 -7.74
N PRO A 54 -9.42 27.92 -7.78
CA PRO A 54 -10.36 28.74 -7.04
C PRO A 54 -11.83 28.36 -7.33
N GLY A 55 -12.58 28.09 -6.29
CA GLY A 55 -13.99 27.67 -6.35
C GLY A 55 -14.22 26.19 -6.68
N ASP A 56 -13.19 25.44 -7.05
CA ASP A 56 -13.31 24.00 -7.33
C ASP A 56 -13.38 23.18 -6.05
N VAL A 57 -14.00 22.01 -6.20
CA VAL A 57 -14.13 21.00 -5.14
C VAL A 57 -13.41 19.74 -5.57
N ALA A 58 -12.56 19.22 -4.71
CA ALA A 58 -11.94 17.91 -4.83
C ALA A 58 -12.55 16.97 -3.79
N THR A 59 -12.91 15.74 -4.20
CA THR A 59 -13.42 14.70 -3.29
C THR A 59 -12.41 13.57 -3.19
N LEU A 60 -12.26 13.02 -2.00
CA LEU A 60 -11.40 11.86 -1.79
C LEU A 60 -12.03 10.88 -0.81
N ASP A 61 -11.77 9.62 -1.01
CA ASP A 61 -12.20 8.53 -0.14
C ASP A 61 -11.02 8.04 0.70
N TYR A 62 -11.24 7.87 2.00
CA TYR A 62 -10.27 7.34 2.93
C TYR A 62 -10.81 6.11 3.64
N GLY A 63 -10.14 4.97 3.43
CA GLY A 63 -10.53 3.70 4.00
C GLY A 63 -9.88 3.43 5.36
N PHE A 64 -10.63 2.80 6.26
CA PHE A 64 -10.13 2.35 7.55
C PHE A 64 -10.86 1.11 8.05
N LEU A 65 -10.22 0.35 8.94
CA LEU A 65 -10.79 -0.82 9.60
C LEU A 65 -10.94 -0.53 11.09
N VAL A 66 -12.11 -0.79 11.63
CA VAL A 66 -12.35 -0.71 13.08
C VAL A 66 -12.19 -2.10 13.68
N ASN A 67 -11.16 -2.27 14.52
CA ASN A 67 -10.92 -3.54 15.19
C ASN A 67 -12.07 -3.86 16.18
N LYS A 68 -12.36 -5.14 16.36
CA LYS A 68 -13.35 -5.62 17.36
C LYS A 68 -13.00 -5.25 18.82
N ARG A 69 -11.76 -4.84 19.08
CA ARG A 69 -11.29 -4.36 20.39
C ARG A 69 -11.49 -2.86 20.60
N PHE A 70 -12.07 -2.16 19.61
CA PHE A 70 -12.44 -0.76 19.79
C PHE A 70 -13.64 -0.69 20.76
N ASP A 71 -13.49 0.07 21.85
CA ASP A 71 -14.46 0.16 22.96
C ASP A 71 -15.23 1.49 22.99
N GLY A 72 -15.00 2.35 21.98
CA GLY A 72 -15.71 3.61 21.84
C GLY A 72 -17.04 3.49 21.09
N ASP A 73 -17.95 4.42 21.34
CA ASP A 73 -19.21 4.59 20.61
C ASP A 73 -19.05 5.39 19.31
N SER A 74 -17.92 6.07 19.16
CA SER A 74 -17.59 6.91 18.00
C SER A 74 -16.10 6.93 17.72
N ILE A 75 -15.76 6.98 16.44
CA ILE A 75 -14.38 7.08 15.96
C ILE A 75 -14.12 8.54 15.61
N ALA A 76 -13.09 9.14 16.21
CA ALA A 76 -12.62 10.46 15.84
C ALA A 76 -11.48 10.33 14.82
N VAL A 77 -11.78 10.60 13.55
CA VAL A 77 -10.76 10.70 12.49
C VAL A 77 -10.27 12.14 12.44
N MET A 78 -9.03 12.38 12.85
CA MET A 78 -8.41 13.68 12.71
C MET A 78 -7.86 13.85 11.31
N VAL A 79 -8.25 14.91 10.63
CA VAL A 79 -7.75 15.25 9.29
C VAL A 79 -7.07 16.61 9.36
N SER A 80 -5.81 16.67 8.99
CA SER A 80 -5.08 17.93 8.83
C SER A 80 -4.76 18.17 7.35
N VAL A 81 -4.97 19.39 6.89
CA VAL A 81 -4.76 19.80 5.51
C VAL A 81 -3.66 20.86 5.47
N SER A 82 -2.72 20.70 4.55
CA SER A 82 -1.65 21.67 4.28
C SER A 82 -1.47 21.85 2.77
N GLU A 83 -0.80 22.91 2.34
CA GLU A 83 -0.43 23.17 0.95
C GLU A 83 0.92 23.94 0.87
N ASP A 84 1.48 24.11 -0.31
CA ASP A 84 2.80 24.74 -0.52
C ASP A 84 2.94 26.12 0.10
N SER A 85 1.87 26.90 0.16
CA SER A 85 1.92 28.29 0.68
C SER A 85 1.69 28.36 2.20
N ARG A 86 1.24 27.28 2.87
CA ARG A 86 0.96 27.24 4.32
C ARG A 86 1.11 25.84 4.90
N SER A 87 1.78 25.75 6.04
CA SER A 87 2.10 24.51 6.73
C SER A 87 0.94 23.81 7.45
N SER A 88 -0.22 24.45 7.63
CA SER A 88 -1.45 23.83 8.14
C SER A 88 -2.64 24.77 7.99
N TYR A 89 -3.71 24.30 7.37
CA TYR A 89 -4.95 25.08 7.21
C TYR A 89 -6.04 24.68 8.16
N LEU A 90 -6.20 23.39 8.39
CA LEU A 90 -7.33 22.84 9.09
C LEU A 90 -6.90 21.61 9.86
N SER A 91 -7.36 21.48 11.10
CA SER A 91 -7.31 20.22 11.82
C SER A 91 -8.69 20.00 12.41
N GLU A 92 -9.49 19.15 11.76
CA GLU A 92 -10.83 18.81 12.21
C GLU A 92 -10.94 17.35 12.60
N ALA A 93 -11.77 17.08 13.61
CA ALA A 93 -12.11 15.74 14.03
C ALA A 93 -13.48 15.35 13.48
N TYR A 94 -13.52 14.41 12.57
CA TYR A 94 -14.75 13.83 12.05
C TYR A 94 -15.16 12.66 12.93
N LYS A 95 -16.32 12.76 13.59
CA LYS A 95 -16.84 11.69 14.44
C LYS A 95 -17.75 10.77 13.63
N VAL A 96 -17.40 9.51 13.56
CA VAL A 96 -18.20 8.45 12.93
C VAL A 96 -18.70 7.51 14.02
N LYS A 97 -20.01 7.32 14.12
CA LYS A 97 -20.62 6.44 15.12
C LYS A 97 -20.31 4.96 14.82
N VAL A 98 -20.07 4.19 15.87
CA VAL A 98 -19.93 2.75 15.83
C VAL A 98 -21.26 2.11 16.27
N GLY A 99 -21.79 1.16 15.46
CA GLY A 99 -23.07 0.51 15.79
C GLY A 99 -23.60 -0.33 14.62
N GLU A 100 -24.77 -0.94 14.79
CA GLU A 100 -25.42 -1.74 13.74
C GLU A 100 -26.02 -0.87 12.63
N TYR A 101 -26.07 -1.43 11.42
CA TYR A 101 -26.44 -0.79 10.16
C TYR A 101 -27.69 0.09 10.21
N LEU A 102 -27.52 1.36 9.82
CA LEU A 102 -28.57 2.13 9.18
C LEU A 102 -28.00 2.69 7.87
N THR A 103 -28.58 2.31 6.76
CA THR A 103 -28.29 2.91 5.45
C THR A 103 -28.82 4.34 5.41
N ALA A 104 -27.93 5.30 5.60
CA ALA A 104 -28.24 6.70 5.33
C ALA A 104 -27.11 7.31 4.49
N SER A 105 -27.46 7.79 3.30
CA SER A 105 -26.57 8.66 2.52
C SER A 105 -26.56 10.04 3.18
N SER A 106 -25.43 10.45 3.73
CA SER A 106 -25.26 11.82 4.21
C SER A 106 -24.94 12.73 3.03
N THR A 107 -25.84 13.61 2.67
CA THR A 107 -25.61 14.66 1.68
C THR A 107 -24.97 15.84 2.41
N ILE A 108 -23.71 16.15 2.08
CA ILE A 108 -23.07 17.38 2.53
C ILE A 108 -23.60 18.52 1.66
N LYS A 109 -24.25 19.52 2.26
CA LYS A 109 -24.57 20.76 1.56
C LYS A 109 -23.29 21.56 1.39
N ILE A 110 -22.83 21.71 0.16
CA ILE A 110 -21.74 22.60 -0.22
C ILE A 110 -22.39 23.91 -0.63
N ASP A 111 -22.18 24.97 0.16
CA ASP A 111 -22.63 26.31 -0.22
C ASP A 111 -21.70 26.87 -1.29
N GLY A 112 -22.16 26.86 -2.50
CA GLY A 112 -21.47 27.36 -3.69
C GLY A 112 -21.82 26.58 -4.94
N ALA A 113 -21.66 27.21 -6.11
CA ALA A 113 -21.88 26.54 -7.37
C ALA A 113 -20.77 25.51 -7.61
N VAL A 114 -21.11 24.22 -7.51
CA VAL A 114 -20.24 23.11 -7.93
C VAL A 114 -19.96 23.25 -9.43
N ARG A 115 -18.80 23.78 -9.81
CA ARG A 115 -18.44 23.96 -11.23
C ARG A 115 -17.89 22.69 -11.87
N LYS A 116 -17.35 21.75 -11.10
CA LYS A 116 -16.99 20.40 -11.57
C LYS A 116 -16.51 19.59 -10.36
N ALA A 117 -17.11 18.43 -10.12
CA ALA A 117 -16.47 17.42 -9.28
C ALA A 117 -15.29 16.85 -10.06
N VAL A 118 -14.10 17.01 -9.55
CA VAL A 118 -12.93 16.29 -10.07
C VAL A 118 -13.05 14.87 -9.54
N ASP A 119 -13.25 13.92 -10.43
CA ASP A 119 -13.29 12.50 -10.06
C ASP A 119 -11.86 12.07 -9.65
N LEU A 120 -11.62 12.04 -8.35
CA LEU A 120 -10.33 11.69 -7.77
C LEU A 120 -10.05 10.18 -7.74
N LYS A 121 -10.71 9.39 -8.57
CA LYS A 121 -10.23 8.04 -8.88
C LYS A 121 -8.78 8.03 -9.39
N ASN A 122 -8.26 9.21 -9.71
CA ASN A 122 -6.90 9.49 -10.15
C ASN A 122 -6.21 10.54 -9.27
N VAL A 123 -6.45 10.58 -7.97
CA VAL A 123 -5.63 11.41 -7.08
C VAL A 123 -4.22 10.87 -7.15
N SER A 124 -3.41 11.62 -7.80
CA SER A 124 -2.06 11.18 -8.06
C SER A 124 -1.22 11.35 -6.79
N LEU A 125 -0.94 10.23 -6.16
CA LEU A 125 0.33 10.03 -5.47
C LEU A 125 1.52 10.24 -6.42
N GLY A 126 1.34 11.04 -7.51
CA GLY A 126 2.25 11.03 -8.65
C GLY A 126 2.19 9.70 -9.43
N LEU A 127 1.10 8.92 -9.26
CA LEU A 127 0.90 7.63 -9.91
C LEU A 127 0.93 7.79 -11.43
N ASN A 128 1.52 6.83 -12.10
CA ASN A 128 1.57 6.80 -13.55
C ASN A 128 0.15 6.61 -14.12
N THR A 129 -0.45 7.70 -14.58
CA THR A 129 -1.81 7.70 -15.12
C THR A 129 -1.96 6.80 -16.35
N GLU A 130 -0.88 6.60 -17.13
CA GLU A 130 -0.86 5.69 -18.28
C GLU A 130 -1.19 4.25 -17.87
N LEU A 131 -0.68 3.77 -16.74
CA LEU A 131 -0.95 2.44 -16.24
C LEU A 131 -2.34 2.28 -15.62
N LEU A 132 -2.92 3.38 -15.13
CA LEU A 132 -4.23 3.39 -14.49
C LEU A 132 -5.39 3.65 -15.46
N GLN A 133 -5.10 4.10 -16.68
CA GLN A 133 -6.10 4.20 -17.74
C GLN A 133 -6.39 2.82 -18.32
N ASP A 134 -7.65 2.56 -18.70
CA ASP A 134 -8.08 1.36 -19.41
C ASP A 134 -7.57 0.03 -18.78
N ILE A 135 -7.53 -0.05 -17.46
CA ILE A 135 -7.18 -1.30 -16.77
C ILE A 135 -8.18 -2.40 -17.18
N PRO A 136 -7.71 -3.56 -17.68
CA PRO A 136 -8.59 -4.66 -18.00
C PRO A 136 -9.44 -5.08 -16.81
N VAL A 137 -10.72 -5.31 -17.02
CA VAL A 137 -11.65 -5.71 -15.95
C VAL A 137 -11.90 -7.20 -16.04
N GLY A 138 -11.50 -7.92 -15.00
CA GLY A 138 -11.77 -9.34 -14.82
C GLY A 138 -13.01 -9.60 -13.96
N ALA A 139 -13.46 -10.84 -13.94
CA ALA A 139 -14.55 -11.26 -13.07
C ALA A 139 -14.09 -11.28 -11.60
N VAL A 140 -14.99 -10.87 -10.69
CA VAL A 140 -14.72 -10.95 -9.24
C VAL A 140 -14.55 -12.41 -8.83
N ASN A 141 -13.44 -12.70 -8.16
CA ASN A 141 -13.17 -14.02 -7.58
C ASN A 141 -13.13 -13.89 -6.04
N ARG A 142 -14.13 -14.43 -5.38
CA ARG A 142 -14.28 -14.37 -3.92
C ARG A 142 -13.31 -15.25 -3.16
N HIS A 143 -12.54 -16.10 -3.84
CA HIS A 143 -11.48 -16.93 -3.29
C HIS A 143 -10.09 -16.29 -3.42
N ARG A 144 -10.00 -15.03 -3.89
CA ARG A 144 -8.74 -14.29 -4.00
C ARG A 144 -8.54 -13.36 -2.83
N TYR A 145 -7.34 -13.44 -2.27
CA TYR A 145 -6.89 -12.61 -1.16
C TYR A 145 -5.53 -12.00 -1.52
N ALA A 146 -5.33 -10.72 -1.21
CA ALA A 146 -4.09 -10.05 -1.58
C ALA A 146 -3.47 -9.27 -0.40
N LEU A 147 -2.16 -9.40 -0.25
CA LEU A 147 -1.34 -8.55 0.61
C LEU A 147 -0.31 -7.84 -0.26
N ILE A 148 -0.31 -6.52 -0.20
CA ILE A 148 0.53 -5.64 -1.01
C ILE A 148 1.32 -4.75 -0.08
N ILE A 149 2.65 -4.85 -0.12
CA ILE A 149 3.57 -4.07 0.73
C ILE A 149 4.44 -3.18 -0.16
N GLY A 150 4.46 -1.88 0.13
CA GLY A 150 5.35 -0.89 -0.50
C GLY A 150 6.20 -0.19 0.55
N ASN A 151 7.46 -0.58 0.67
CA ASN A 151 8.40 -0.02 1.63
C ASN A 151 9.32 0.99 0.95
N GLU A 152 9.05 2.27 1.17
CA GLU A 152 9.73 3.39 0.53
C GLU A 152 10.62 4.15 1.50
N ASP A 153 10.07 4.53 2.67
CA ASP A 153 10.76 5.40 3.64
C ASP A 153 11.46 4.60 4.74
N TYR A 154 12.75 4.38 4.55
CA TYR A 154 13.63 3.73 5.53
C TYR A 154 14.32 4.72 6.48
N SER A 155 14.05 6.03 6.36
CA SER A 155 14.62 7.07 7.21
C SER A 155 13.93 7.17 8.58
N ILE A 156 12.84 6.46 8.80
CA ILE A 156 12.03 6.46 10.04
C ILE A 156 12.88 6.19 11.29
N THR A 157 13.95 5.41 11.17
CA THR A 157 14.87 5.09 12.28
C THR A 157 16.01 6.09 12.44
N GLY A 158 15.97 7.24 11.76
CA GLY A 158 17.01 8.26 11.77
C GLY A 158 18.17 7.99 10.81
N ALA A 159 18.01 7.03 9.90
CA ALA A 159 18.96 6.81 8.82
C ALA A 159 18.87 7.92 7.75
N ASN A 160 19.92 8.05 6.91
CA ASN A 160 19.92 9.00 5.81
C ASN A 160 18.84 8.64 4.78
N ALA A 161 18.06 9.61 4.30
CA ALA A 161 17.03 9.44 3.27
C ALA A 161 17.56 8.87 1.93
N GLU A 162 18.88 8.86 1.71
CA GLU A 162 19.51 8.22 0.54
C GLU A 162 19.25 6.71 0.47
N ILE A 163 18.87 6.07 1.60
CA ILE A 163 18.53 4.66 1.64
C ILE A 163 17.07 4.38 1.25
N ASN A 164 16.25 5.40 1.04
CA ASN A 164 14.87 5.24 0.63
C ASN A 164 14.77 4.53 -0.72
N VAL A 165 13.66 3.82 -0.94
CA VAL A 165 13.35 3.16 -2.21
C VAL A 165 12.29 4.00 -2.93
N PRO A 166 12.68 4.93 -3.81
CA PRO A 166 11.73 5.82 -4.46
C PRO A 166 10.64 5.04 -5.19
N TYR A 167 9.40 5.49 -5.01
CA TYR A 167 8.20 4.97 -5.68
C TYR A 167 7.74 3.56 -5.27
N ALA A 168 8.28 2.95 -4.23
CA ALA A 168 7.82 1.63 -3.77
C ALA A 168 6.35 1.67 -3.30
N VAL A 169 5.91 2.78 -2.71
CA VAL A 169 4.50 3.00 -2.37
C VAL A 169 3.65 3.18 -3.62
N ASN A 170 4.13 3.93 -4.62
CA ASN A 170 3.44 4.07 -5.90
C ASN A 170 3.26 2.72 -6.61
N ASP A 171 4.31 1.89 -6.61
CA ASP A 171 4.29 0.54 -7.15
C ASP A 171 3.17 -0.29 -6.51
N ALA A 172 3.12 -0.28 -5.17
CA ALA A 172 2.10 -0.98 -4.41
C ALA A 172 0.68 -0.51 -4.75
N MET A 173 0.47 0.80 -4.88
CA MET A 173 -0.84 1.37 -5.20
C MET A 173 -1.29 1.05 -6.63
N VAL A 174 -0.37 1.12 -7.61
CA VAL A 174 -0.69 0.72 -8.98
C VAL A 174 -1.03 -0.77 -9.05
N PHE A 175 -0.23 -1.63 -8.40
CA PHE A 175 -0.50 -3.07 -8.38
C PHE A 175 -1.83 -3.41 -7.70
N ARG A 176 -2.22 -2.66 -6.65
CA ARG A 176 -3.54 -2.76 -6.01
C ARG A 176 -4.67 -2.61 -7.03
N GLU A 177 -4.62 -1.61 -7.90
CA GLU A 177 -5.68 -1.37 -8.89
C GLU A 177 -5.84 -2.56 -9.84
N TYR A 178 -4.73 -3.21 -10.22
CA TYR A 178 -4.77 -4.43 -11.02
C TYR A 178 -5.29 -5.63 -10.23
N CYS A 179 -4.97 -5.75 -8.95
CA CYS A 179 -5.55 -6.78 -8.09
C CYS A 179 -7.08 -6.68 -8.04
N VAL A 180 -7.60 -5.48 -7.82
CA VAL A 180 -9.05 -5.26 -7.73
C VAL A 180 -9.72 -5.42 -9.10
N ARG A 181 -9.22 -4.73 -10.11
CA ARG A 181 -9.91 -4.60 -11.40
C ARG A 181 -9.65 -5.78 -12.32
N THR A 182 -8.41 -6.23 -12.44
CA THR A 182 -8.02 -7.29 -13.40
C THR A 182 -8.08 -8.67 -12.76
N PHE A 183 -7.50 -8.83 -11.56
CA PHE A 183 -7.55 -10.12 -10.87
C PHE A 183 -8.84 -10.34 -10.10
N GLY A 184 -9.72 -9.35 -10.01
CA GLY A 184 -11.02 -9.47 -9.39
C GLY A 184 -10.98 -9.77 -7.88
N VAL A 185 -9.93 -9.32 -7.19
CA VAL A 185 -9.85 -9.42 -5.73
C VAL A 185 -10.88 -8.48 -5.11
N PRO A 186 -11.81 -8.97 -4.26
CA PRO A 186 -12.73 -8.07 -3.56
C PRO A 186 -11.98 -7.09 -2.64
N ASP A 187 -12.39 -5.83 -2.60
CA ASP A 187 -11.74 -4.80 -1.77
C ASP A 187 -11.60 -5.20 -0.30
N GLY A 188 -12.58 -5.91 0.26
CA GLY A 188 -12.53 -6.43 1.63
C GLY A 188 -11.55 -7.59 1.86
N GLN A 189 -10.98 -8.14 0.79
CA GLN A 189 -10.03 -9.28 0.80
C GLN A 189 -8.63 -8.86 0.34
N LEU A 190 -8.36 -7.55 0.32
CA LEU A 190 -7.09 -6.98 -0.07
C LEU A 190 -6.59 -6.02 1.01
N LYS A 191 -5.29 -6.06 1.29
CA LYS A 191 -4.61 -5.10 2.15
C LYS A 191 -3.42 -4.49 1.44
N VAL A 192 -3.29 -3.17 1.56
CA VAL A 192 -2.09 -2.42 1.18
C VAL A 192 -1.42 -1.91 2.44
N VAL A 193 -0.13 -2.15 2.57
CA VAL A 193 0.66 -1.76 3.75
C VAL A 193 1.86 -0.94 3.30
N PRO A 194 1.72 0.39 3.23
CA PRO A 194 2.84 1.26 2.91
C PRO A 194 3.77 1.40 4.12
N ASN A 195 5.06 1.44 3.87
CA ASN A 195 6.10 1.65 4.88
C ASN A 195 5.93 0.73 6.11
N ALA A 196 5.81 -0.56 5.83
CA ALA A 196 5.54 -1.58 6.84
C ALA A 196 6.74 -1.79 7.76
N THR A 197 6.51 -1.72 9.07
CA THR A 197 7.45 -2.18 10.10
C THR A 197 7.51 -3.70 10.14
N ALA A 198 8.52 -4.26 10.83
CA ALA A 198 8.65 -5.72 10.99
C ALA A 198 7.38 -6.35 11.57
N GLY A 199 6.84 -5.76 12.63
CA GLY A 199 5.60 -6.23 13.24
C GLY A 199 4.42 -6.22 12.27
N MET A 200 4.27 -5.14 11.50
CA MET A 200 3.20 -5.03 10.48
C MET A 200 3.37 -6.08 9.37
N MET A 201 4.59 -6.28 8.86
CA MET A 201 4.84 -7.27 7.80
C MET A 201 4.44 -8.69 8.25
N HIS A 202 4.84 -9.08 9.47
CA HIS A 202 4.51 -10.41 10.00
C HIS A 202 3.01 -10.55 10.29
N GLU A 203 2.38 -9.57 10.92
CA GLU A 203 0.94 -9.57 11.23
C GLU A 203 0.09 -9.68 9.96
N GLN A 204 0.42 -8.89 8.93
CA GLN A 204 -0.35 -8.90 7.69
C GLN A 204 -0.11 -10.17 6.86
N LEU A 205 1.09 -10.74 6.90
CA LEU A 205 1.34 -12.04 6.30
C LEU A 205 0.56 -13.16 7.02
N ASP A 206 0.47 -13.12 8.36
CA ASP A 206 -0.39 -14.03 9.12
C ASP A 206 -1.87 -13.87 8.73
N TRP A 207 -2.32 -12.62 8.54
CA TRP A 207 -3.66 -12.39 8.04
C TRP A 207 -3.89 -13.05 6.68
N LEU A 208 -2.97 -12.86 5.71
CA LEU A 208 -3.11 -13.44 4.37
C LEU A 208 -3.18 -14.98 4.43
N VAL A 209 -2.29 -15.59 5.20
CA VAL A 209 -2.25 -17.06 5.39
C VAL A 209 -3.52 -17.56 6.05
N ASN A 210 -4.02 -16.84 7.07
CA ASN A 210 -5.23 -17.25 7.80
C ASN A 210 -6.50 -17.16 6.93
N MET A 211 -6.53 -16.36 5.87
CA MET A 211 -7.64 -16.38 4.91
C MET A 211 -7.79 -17.73 4.22
N ALA A 212 -6.69 -18.45 4.02
CA ALA A 212 -6.68 -19.78 3.41
C ALA A 212 -7.12 -20.90 4.37
N SER A 213 -7.17 -20.66 5.68
CA SER A 213 -7.44 -21.69 6.68
C SER A 213 -8.84 -22.31 6.56
N THR A 214 -9.79 -21.59 5.98
CA THR A 214 -11.19 -22.03 5.81
C THR A 214 -11.62 -22.06 4.34
N ASP A 215 -10.70 -21.82 3.41
CA ASP A 215 -10.99 -21.72 1.97
C ASP A 215 -9.98 -22.54 1.15
N PRO A 216 -10.24 -23.82 0.89
CA PRO A 216 -9.37 -24.67 0.06
C PRO A 216 -9.21 -24.21 -1.39
N GLU A 217 -10.15 -23.40 -1.90
CA GLU A 217 -10.08 -22.79 -3.23
C GLU A 217 -9.33 -21.44 -3.23
N ALA A 218 -8.73 -21.06 -2.08
CA ALA A 218 -8.04 -19.78 -1.95
C ALA A 218 -6.92 -19.62 -2.98
N GLU A 219 -6.87 -18.47 -3.58
CA GLU A 219 -5.78 -17.97 -4.40
C GLU A 219 -5.15 -16.76 -3.67
N LEU A 220 -3.92 -16.93 -3.17
CA LEU A 220 -3.22 -15.90 -2.40
C LEU A 220 -2.31 -15.09 -3.31
N ILE A 221 -2.36 -13.76 -3.21
CA ILE A 221 -1.49 -12.84 -3.91
C ILE A 221 -0.65 -12.09 -2.89
N PHE A 222 0.66 -12.22 -3.00
CA PHE A 222 1.61 -11.45 -2.20
C PHE A 222 2.46 -10.57 -3.12
N TYR A 223 2.46 -9.28 -2.87
CA TYR A 223 3.29 -8.32 -3.59
C TYR A 223 4.16 -7.54 -2.60
N TYR A 224 5.42 -7.35 -2.97
CA TYR A 224 6.36 -6.53 -2.21
C TYR A 224 7.20 -5.66 -3.15
N SER A 225 7.27 -4.36 -2.86
CA SER A 225 8.25 -3.42 -3.43
C SER A 225 9.03 -2.77 -2.29
N GLY A 226 10.37 -2.85 -2.34
CA GLY A 226 11.22 -2.33 -1.28
C GLY A 226 12.63 -2.93 -1.28
N HIS A 227 13.37 -2.75 -0.19
CA HIS A 227 14.68 -3.38 -0.04
C HIS A 227 14.59 -4.88 0.21
N GLY A 228 15.50 -5.62 -0.43
CA GLY A 228 15.87 -6.96 -0.06
C GLY A 228 17.35 -7.02 0.35
N ASN A 229 17.71 -7.97 1.17
CA ASN A 229 19.11 -8.25 1.51
C ASN A 229 19.30 -9.73 1.87
N ASN A 230 20.54 -10.21 1.82
CA ASN A 230 20.88 -11.56 2.18
C ASN A 230 21.55 -11.62 3.56
N ASP A 231 21.19 -12.62 4.35
CA ASP A 231 21.96 -12.93 5.57
C ASP A 231 23.39 -13.33 5.17
N GLU A 232 24.39 -12.67 5.76
CA GLU A 232 25.80 -12.88 5.41
C GLU A 232 26.27 -14.32 5.64
N ALA A 233 25.75 -14.97 6.67
CA ALA A 233 26.17 -16.31 7.06
C ALA A 233 25.44 -17.41 6.29
N THR A 234 24.10 -17.28 6.16
CA THR A 234 23.25 -18.32 5.57
C THR A 234 23.01 -18.12 4.09
N LYS A 235 23.24 -16.89 3.57
CA LYS A 235 22.92 -16.45 2.20
C LYS A 235 21.42 -16.44 1.91
N GLU A 236 20.60 -16.51 2.94
CA GLU A 236 19.16 -16.49 2.81
C GLU A 236 18.66 -15.06 2.52
N PRO A 237 17.78 -14.88 1.51
CA PRO A 237 17.25 -13.58 1.16
C PRO A 237 16.07 -13.19 2.08
N TYR A 238 16.06 -11.90 2.47
CA TYR A 238 15.04 -11.29 3.32
C TYR A 238 14.41 -10.08 2.65
N LEU A 239 13.10 -9.94 2.81
CA LEU A 239 12.35 -8.72 2.54
C LEU A 239 12.46 -7.82 3.77
N LEU A 240 12.88 -6.56 3.58
CA LEU A 240 13.24 -5.70 4.70
C LEU A 240 12.10 -4.76 5.11
N PRO A 241 11.76 -4.68 6.42
CA PRO A 241 10.84 -3.67 6.95
C PRO A 241 11.51 -2.29 6.98
N VAL A 242 10.70 -1.22 7.09
CA VAL A 242 11.24 0.15 7.12
C VAL A 242 11.90 0.51 8.46
N ASP A 243 11.57 -0.17 9.54
CA ASP A 243 12.13 0.03 10.88
C ASP A 243 13.40 -0.80 11.15
N ILE A 244 14.03 -1.31 10.09
CA ILE A 244 15.27 -2.05 10.23
C ILE A 244 16.41 -1.12 10.64
N THR A 245 17.15 -1.51 11.67
CA THR A 245 18.33 -0.80 12.13
C THR A 245 19.57 -1.69 12.01
N GLY A 246 20.62 -1.16 11.41
CA GLY A 246 21.91 -1.82 11.34
C GLY A 246 21.85 -3.20 10.66
N LYS A 247 22.45 -4.21 11.30
CA LYS A 247 22.65 -5.55 10.71
C LYS A 247 21.52 -6.54 10.97
N ASN A 248 20.43 -6.14 11.64
CA ASN A 248 19.40 -7.09 12.07
C ASN A 248 18.35 -7.38 10.98
N ILE A 249 18.80 -7.85 9.83
CA ILE A 249 17.93 -8.17 8.68
C ILE A 249 16.92 -9.29 8.97
N ARG A 250 17.18 -10.10 10.02
CA ARG A 250 16.30 -11.22 10.45
C ARG A 250 14.98 -10.77 11.06
N LEU A 251 14.80 -9.46 11.29
CA LEU A 251 13.50 -8.87 11.60
C LEU A 251 12.56 -8.85 10.39
N GLY A 252 13.12 -8.89 9.19
CA GLY A 252 12.36 -9.02 7.94
C GLY A 252 11.79 -10.42 7.73
N ILE A 253 11.14 -10.61 6.60
CA ILE A 253 10.59 -11.92 6.20
C ILE A 253 11.60 -12.60 5.27
N SER A 254 12.12 -13.76 5.66
CA SER A 254 12.91 -14.56 4.73
C SER A 254 12.02 -15.16 3.63
N LEU A 255 12.57 -15.31 2.41
CA LEU A 255 11.80 -15.92 1.33
C LEU A 255 11.43 -17.37 1.64
N ALA A 256 12.29 -18.09 2.37
CA ALA A 256 11.98 -19.45 2.80
C ALA A 256 10.79 -19.48 3.77
N ASP A 257 10.74 -18.56 4.74
CA ASP A 257 9.59 -18.43 5.65
C ASP A 257 8.32 -18.00 4.91
N LEU A 258 8.43 -17.03 4.00
CA LEU A 258 7.31 -16.60 3.16
C LEU A 258 6.67 -17.79 2.42
N TYR A 259 7.47 -18.56 1.69
CA TYR A 259 6.95 -19.69 0.91
C TYR A 259 6.40 -20.81 1.81
N LYS A 260 7.07 -21.09 2.93
CA LYS A 260 6.59 -22.06 3.92
C LYS A 260 5.23 -21.65 4.50
N ARG A 261 5.07 -20.37 4.86
CA ARG A 261 3.80 -19.86 5.42
C ARG A 261 2.68 -19.88 4.39
N LEU A 262 2.94 -19.47 3.14
CA LEU A 262 1.94 -19.55 2.08
C LEU A 262 1.50 -20.97 1.75
N ALA A 263 2.33 -21.96 2.03
CA ALA A 263 2.03 -23.39 1.86
C ALA A 263 1.46 -24.06 3.12
N THR A 264 1.09 -23.30 4.17
CA THR A 264 0.60 -23.85 5.45
C THR A 264 -0.72 -24.61 5.28
N TYR A 265 -1.60 -24.13 4.44
CA TYR A 265 -2.90 -24.73 4.17
C TYR A 265 -2.99 -25.22 2.72
N PRO A 266 -3.82 -26.24 2.44
CA PRO A 266 -4.12 -26.59 1.06
C PRO A 266 -4.86 -25.45 0.39
N ILE A 267 -4.29 -24.93 -0.69
CA ILE A 267 -4.81 -23.81 -1.47
C ILE A 267 -4.74 -24.14 -2.95
N LYS A 268 -5.55 -23.45 -3.75
CA LYS A 268 -5.50 -23.56 -5.21
C LYS A 268 -4.20 -23.01 -5.78
N GLY A 269 -3.69 -21.90 -5.21
CA GLY A 269 -2.42 -21.32 -5.63
C GLY A 269 -2.00 -20.11 -4.83
N ALA A 270 -0.69 -19.84 -4.82
CA ALA A 270 -0.11 -18.59 -4.32
C ALA A 270 0.74 -17.93 -5.41
N TYR A 271 0.58 -16.63 -5.56
CA TYR A 271 1.28 -15.81 -6.56
C TYR A 271 2.09 -14.74 -5.82
N VAL A 272 3.40 -14.81 -5.95
CA VAL A 272 4.34 -13.93 -5.24
C VAL A 272 5.03 -13.02 -6.26
N PHE A 273 4.93 -11.71 -6.06
CA PHE A 273 5.55 -10.70 -6.91
C PHE A 273 6.52 -9.86 -6.07
N LEU A 274 7.80 -9.87 -6.44
CA LEU A 274 8.86 -9.25 -5.66
C LEU A 274 9.62 -8.21 -6.51
N ASP A 275 9.41 -6.94 -6.21
CA ASP A 275 10.22 -5.84 -6.73
C ASP A 275 11.29 -5.45 -5.70
N ALA A 276 12.26 -6.33 -5.52
CA ALA A 276 13.35 -6.20 -4.55
C ALA A 276 14.66 -6.78 -5.09
N CYS A 277 15.79 -6.18 -4.66
CA CYS A 277 17.13 -6.65 -4.98
C CYS A 277 17.69 -7.52 -3.85
N PHE A 278 18.23 -8.69 -4.18
CA PHE A 278 18.86 -9.59 -3.21
C PHE A 278 20.37 -9.74 -3.44
N SER A 279 20.96 -9.00 -4.39
CA SER A 279 22.39 -9.12 -4.77
C SER A 279 23.35 -8.34 -3.86
N GLY A 280 22.85 -7.73 -2.78
CA GLY A 280 23.62 -6.74 -2.00
C GLY A 280 23.81 -5.40 -2.72
N GLY A 281 23.26 -5.26 -3.93
CA GLY A 281 23.05 -4.00 -4.63
C GLY A 281 21.73 -3.37 -4.22
N TYR A 282 21.62 -2.05 -4.36
CA TYR A 282 20.49 -1.29 -3.85
C TYR A 282 19.60 -0.79 -4.97
N LYS A 283 18.30 -0.73 -4.71
CA LYS A 283 17.34 -0.04 -5.57
C LYS A 283 17.57 1.49 -5.53
N SER A 284 18.29 1.97 -4.52
CA SER A 284 18.78 3.36 -4.37
C SER A 284 20.32 3.41 -4.42
N ALA A 285 20.88 4.60 -4.67
CA ALA A 285 22.32 4.80 -4.84
C ALA A 285 23.17 4.60 -3.57
N ALA A 286 22.55 4.50 -2.38
CA ALA A 286 23.24 4.40 -1.09
C ALA A 286 23.09 3.03 -0.42
N PRO A 287 24.15 2.48 0.18
CA PRO A 287 24.09 1.21 0.87
C PRO A 287 23.40 1.32 2.25
N LEU A 288 22.32 0.55 2.46
CA LEU A 288 21.63 0.43 3.75
C LEU A 288 22.57 -0.12 4.84
N LEU A 289 23.49 -0.97 4.46
CA LEU A 289 24.53 -1.56 5.30
C LEU A 289 25.85 -1.43 4.54
N ALA A 290 26.82 -0.72 5.10
CA ALA A 290 28.15 -0.54 4.51
C ALA A 290 28.84 -1.91 4.36
N GLN A 291 28.58 -2.63 3.29
CA GLN A 291 29.28 -3.87 2.97
C GLN A 291 30.42 -3.62 1.99
N LYS A 292 31.61 -3.98 2.41
CA LYS A 292 32.80 -3.98 1.58
C LYS A 292 32.62 -5.01 0.46
N GLY A 293 32.26 -4.55 -0.74
CA GLY A 293 32.57 -5.16 -2.04
C GLY A 293 32.42 -6.69 -2.26
N VAL A 294 31.74 -7.42 -1.36
CA VAL A 294 31.54 -8.86 -1.52
C VAL A 294 30.19 -9.11 -2.17
N ARG A 295 30.23 -9.56 -3.41
CA ARG A 295 29.04 -10.03 -4.11
C ARG A 295 28.52 -11.31 -3.45
N VAL A 296 27.35 -11.25 -2.86
CA VAL A 296 26.69 -12.40 -2.23
C VAL A 296 25.64 -12.95 -3.20
N VAL A 297 25.86 -14.16 -3.71
CA VAL A 297 24.83 -14.86 -4.50
C VAL A 297 23.82 -15.46 -3.52
N PRO A 298 22.53 -15.09 -3.60
CA PRO A 298 21.52 -15.59 -2.69
C PRO A 298 21.28 -17.09 -2.88
N LYS A 299 21.06 -17.79 -1.78
CA LYS A 299 20.54 -19.16 -1.79
C LYS A 299 19.02 -19.06 -1.82
N VAL A 300 18.43 -18.86 -2.99
CA VAL A 300 16.99 -18.72 -3.14
C VAL A 300 16.36 -20.08 -2.83
N GLY A 301 15.51 -20.13 -1.78
CA GLY A 301 14.62 -21.27 -1.54
C GLY A 301 13.64 -21.41 -2.72
N LEU A 302 13.38 -22.62 -3.15
CA LEU A 302 12.35 -22.86 -4.17
C LEU A 302 10.94 -22.62 -3.54
N PRO A 303 10.02 -22.02 -4.32
CA PRO A 303 8.62 -21.94 -3.93
C PRO A 303 8.08 -23.35 -3.55
N GLN A 304 7.30 -23.41 -2.49
CA GLN A 304 6.72 -24.67 -1.99
C GLN A 304 5.25 -24.76 -2.39
N GLY A 305 4.76 -25.99 -2.56
CA GLY A 305 3.36 -26.23 -2.91
C GLY A 305 2.99 -25.63 -4.28
N HIS A 306 1.77 -25.13 -4.40
CA HIS A 306 1.24 -24.47 -5.60
C HIS A 306 1.62 -22.99 -5.68
N THR A 307 2.89 -22.65 -5.42
CA THR A 307 3.36 -21.27 -5.39
C THR A 307 4.15 -20.92 -6.66
N LEU A 308 3.76 -19.82 -7.32
CA LEU A 308 4.51 -19.19 -8.39
C LEU A 308 5.13 -17.89 -7.89
N SER A 309 6.42 -17.69 -8.13
CA SER A 309 7.12 -16.48 -7.71
C SER A 309 7.77 -15.79 -8.91
N PHE A 310 7.54 -14.48 -9.00
CA PHE A 310 8.08 -13.57 -10.00
C PHE A 310 8.91 -12.50 -9.30
N SER A 311 10.18 -12.37 -9.69
CA SER A 311 11.11 -11.43 -9.05
C SER A 311 11.75 -10.51 -10.07
N SER A 312 11.97 -9.24 -9.67
CA SER A 312 12.69 -8.24 -10.47
C SER A 312 14.16 -8.55 -10.70
N SER A 313 14.76 -9.40 -9.86
CA SER A 313 16.17 -9.73 -9.93
C SER A 313 16.40 -11.23 -9.73
N SER A 314 17.26 -11.81 -10.54
CA SER A 314 17.83 -13.14 -10.35
C SER A 314 19.17 -12.99 -9.61
N GLY A 315 19.14 -12.99 -8.28
CA GLY A 315 20.31 -13.13 -7.40
C GLY A 315 21.51 -12.21 -7.60
N ASP A 316 21.84 -11.81 -8.80
CA ASP A 316 23.01 -11.00 -9.15
C ASP A 316 22.67 -9.67 -9.87
N GLN A 317 21.40 -9.40 -10.07
CA GLN A 317 20.91 -8.19 -10.73
C GLN A 317 20.37 -7.19 -9.70
N THR A 318 20.48 -5.90 -10.03
CA THR A 318 19.86 -4.82 -9.26
C THR A 318 18.54 -4.41 -9.91
N SER A 319 17.48 -4.33 -9.12
CA SER A 319 16.24 -3.68 -9.53
C SER A 319 16.48 -2.17 -9.61
N SER A 320 15.97 -1.54 -10.65
CA SER A 320 16.18 -0.10 -10.91
C SER A 320 14.86 0.66 -10.90
N VAL A 321 14.96 1.97 -10.68
CA VAL A 321 13.84 2.89 -10.63
C VAL A 321 13.66 3.59 -11.98
N TYR A 322 12.41 3.66 -12.45
CA TYR A 322 12.02 4.39 -13.66
C TYR A 322 11.52 5.79 -13.27
N HIS A 323 12.44 6.74 -13.12
CA HIS A 323 12.13 8.08 -12.61
C HIS A 323 11.05 8.81 -13.42
N ASP A 324 11.12 8.77 -14.76
CA ASP A 324 10.15 9.43 -15.63
C ASP A 324 8.72 8.91 -15.45
N LYS A 325 8.59 7.65 -15.03
CA LYS A 325 7.29 6.98 -14.80
C LYS A 325 6.93 6.91 -13.32
N LYS A 326 7.80 7.36 -12.43
CA LYS A 326 7.65 7.34 -10.96
C LYS A 326 7.29 5.94 -10.45
N GLN A 327 8.00 4.93 -10.91
CA GLN A 327 7.80 3.52 -10.55
C GLN A 327 9.09 2.70 -10.62
N GLY A 328 9.10 1.51 -10.02
CA GLY A 328 10.09 0.50 -10.29
C GLY A 328 9.94 -0.05 -11.71
N TYR A 329 11.06 -0.34 -12.39
CA TYR A 329 11.01 -0.94 -13.73
C TYR A 329 10.22 -2.24 -13.76
N TYR A 330 10.43 -3.10 -12.77
CA TYR A 330 9.74 -4.38 -12.69
C TYR A 330 8.23 -4.18 -12.63
N THR A 331 7.76 -3.37 -11.68
CA THR A 331 6.32 -3.13 -11.49
C THR A 331 5.72 -2.47 -12.73
N TYR A 332 6.41 -1.48 -13.33
CA TYR A 332 5.93 -0.84 -14.55
C TYR A 332 5.70 -1.85 -15.68
N PHE A 333 6.71 -2.68 -15.97
CA PHE A 333 6.59 -3.65 -17.07
C PHE A 333 5.66 -4.82 -16.72
N LEU A 334 5.62 -5.27 -15.46
CA LEU A 334 4.68 -6.29 -15.00
C LEU A 334 3.23 -5.87 -15.28
N VAL A 335 2.83 -4.71 -14.79
CA VAL A 335 1.44 -4.23 -14.96
C VAL A 335 1.16 -3.87 -16.41
N LYS A 336 2.15 -3.40 -17.16
CA LYS A 336 2.02 -3.17 -18.60
C LYS A 336 1.78 -4.47 -19.35
N CYS A 337 2.53 -5.53 -19.06
CA CYS A 337 2.28 -6.85 -19.65
C CYS A 337 0.88 -7.37 -19.30
N ILE A 338 0.44 -7.22 -18.05
CA ILE A 338 -0.92 -7.61 -17.63
C ILE A 338 -1.97 -6.80 -18.40
N LYS A 339 -1.73 -5.49 -18.59
CA LYS A 339 -2.63 -4.60 -19.33
C LYS A 339 -2.76 -4.99 -20.81
N ASP A 340 -1.64 -5.37 -21.44
CA ASP A 340 -1.55 -5.67 -22.86
C ASP A 340 -1.94 -7.13 -23.19
N ALA A 341 -1.98 -8.01 -22.19
CA ALA A 341 -2.43 -9.41 -22.33
C ALA A 341 -3.96 -9.49 -22.38
N LYS A 342 -4.55 -9.03 -23.51
CA LYS A 342 -6.00 -9.08 -23.77
C LYS A 342 -6.40 -10.40 -24.39
#